data_b422cea3b214a5320b0d6acc6669c2db
#
_entry.id   b422cea3b214a5320b0d6acc6669c2db
#
_cell.length_a   1.000
_cell.length_b   1.000
_cell.length_c   1.000
_cell.angle_alpha   90.00
_cell.angle_beta   90.00
_cell.angle_gamma   90.00
#
_symmetry.space_group_name_H-M   'P 1'
#
loop_
_entity.id
_entity.type
_entity.pdbx_description
1 polymer ?
#
loop_
_entity_poly.entity_id
_entity_poly.type
_entity_poly.pdbx_seq_one_letter_code
_entity_poly.pdbx_strand_id
1 'polypeptide(L)'
;MNNKRFGKSSEKLGVDNQICFMEVDGNIVFFNEAEAVAALDESEEEPVKKRGKKTKGKRIADIRNLPVIPVEHKMTEDELIAEFGEDGWYQLEDEVYNRYRFTPMKVEIEEHHVGVYKSKKDNHFKRADHPAYLLRNSLVSASLLAGIWNAKYINAVPLYRQEQEFQRMGVNIDRADMARWTILCAERYLSIFYDYLHEKLYEYHVLQADETPVLVSKEDRTTGTKHYMWVYRTGMMYLDKQIVLYEYQPTRNANHPRSFLKEFRGVCITDGYQVYHTIAEEREDLKVAGCWAHVRRRFDEAVKALPKASQKMSLAYLALKQIQAIYREDNKLKELGSEERLKHRQLTVKPLVDAYFAWAKQNLLSVMPKSKTANGFTYSLNQEKYLRVFLEDGDVPLDNNAAEQAIRPFCVGKKNWVMIDTIAGAEASAIIYSIAETAKANNLKPYDYFEYLLTEIPKHMEDHDTSFCEDLLPWSDKLPEKCRK
;
A
#
# COMPACT_ATOMS: atom_id res chain seq x y z
N MET A 1 5.28 -18.96 42.88
CA MET A 1 4.84 -17.56 42.60
C MET A 1 5.62 -16.87 41.47
N ASN A 2 6.32 -17.57 40.55
CA ASN A 2 7.13 -16.96 39.52
C ASN A 2 6.57 -17.05 38.07
N ASN A 3 5.36 -17.61 37.90
CA ASN A 3 4.78 -17.75 36.55
C ASN A 3 3.85 -16.59 36.10
N LYS A 4 3.79 -15.50 36.86
CA LYS A 4 2.96 -14.32 36.52
C LYS A 4 3.75 -13.12 36.01
N ARG A 5 5.09 -13.17 35.96
CA ARG A 5 5.93 -12.04 35.46
C ARG A 5 6.40 -12.17 34.02
N PHE A 6 6.38 -13.37 33.46
CA PHE A 6 6.72 -13.58 32.06
C PHE A 6 5.60 -14.45 31.48
N GLY A 7 4.63 -13.81 30.84
CA GLY A 7 3.68 -14.51 30.01
C GLY A 7 4.46 -15.36 28.99
N LYS A 8 3.90 -16.48 28.56
CA LYS A 8 4.49 -17.39 27.60
C LYS A 8 5.07 -16.57 26.44
N SER A 9 6.39 -16.53 26.31
CA SER A 9 7.08 -16.02 25.16
C SER A 9 6.90 -17.02 24.01
N SER A 10 5.79 -16.97 23.31
CA SER A 10 5.67 -17.56 22.01
C SER A 10 5.42 -16.40 21.07
N GLU A 11 6.25 -16.27 20.04
CA GLU A 11 6.01 -15.42 18.88
C GLU A 11 4.72 -15.81 18.09
N LYS A 12 4.05 -16.83 18.55
CA LYS A 12 2.67 -17.15 18.20
C LYS A 12 1.75 -16.53 19.24
N LEU A 13 1.61 -15.22 19.22
CA LEU A 13 0.37 -14.60 19.67
C LEU A 13 -0.71 -15.11 18.72
N GLY A 14 -1.68 -15.82 19.29
CA GLY A 14 -2.87 -16.20 18.52
C GLY A 14 -3.43 -14.93 17.90
N VAL A 15 -3.88 -15.04 16.67
CA VAL A 15 -4.40 -13.96 15.81
C VAL A 15 -5.50 -13.13 16.51
N ASP A 16 -6.01 -13.61 17.65
CA ASP A 16 -7.15 -13.02 18.38
C ASP A 16 -6.79 -11.89 19.36
N ASN A 17 -5.52 -11.53 19.57
CA ASN A 17 -5.14 -10.61 20.64
C ASN A 17 -4.25 -9.41 20.24
N GLN A 18 -4.08 -9.10 18.96
CA GLN A 18 -3.49 -7.82 18.58
C GLN A 18 -4.59 -6.77 18.33
N ILE A 19 -5.09 -6.20 19.42
CA ILE A 19 -5.99 -5.04 19.35
C ILE A 19 -5.11 -3.81 19.16
N CYS A 20 -5.02 -3.30 17.94
CA CYS A 20 -4.49 -1.97 17.67
C CYS A 20 -5.64 -0.96 17.79
N PHE A 21 -5.50 0.04 18.63
CA PHE A 21 -6.48 1.12 18.76
C PHE A 21 -5.89 2.44 18.27
N MET A 22 -6.71 3.27 17.68
CA MET A 22 -6.40 4.65 17.33
C MET A 22 -7.56 5.53 17.81
N GLU A 23 -7.24 6.64 18.44
CA GLU A 23 -8.25 7.65 18.80
C GLU A 23 -8.49 8.56 17.59
N VAL A 24 -9.71 8.56 17.07
CA VAL A 24 -10.17 9.42 15.99
C VAL A 24 -11.40 10.19 16.50
N ASP A 25 -11.30 11.50 16.56
CA ASP A 25 -12.38 12.39 17.02
C ASP A 25 -12.91 12.07 18.45
N GLY A 26 -12.01 11.73 19.38
CA GLY A 26 -12.36 11.38 20.75
C GLY A 26 -12.93 9.97 20.93
N ASN A 27 -12.98 9.16 19.87
CA ASN A 27 -13.37 7.77 19.89
C ASN A 27 -12.18 6.85 19.65
N ILE A 28 -12.04 5.82 20.49
CA ILE A 28 -11.03 4.77 20.30
C ILE A 28 -11.54 3.83 19.21
N VAL A 29 -10.86 3.83 18.06
CA VAL A 29 -11.12 2.90 16.96
C VAL A 29 -10.14 1.74 17.06
N PHE A 30 -10.66 0.53 17.23
CA PHE A 30 -9.87 -0.70 17.28
C PHE A 30 -9.70 -1.25 15.87
N PHE A 31 -8.44 -1.49 15.47
CA PHE A 31 -8.10 -2.18 14.25
C PHE A 31 -7.51 -3.54 14.62
N ASN A 32 -8.21 -4.59 14.25
CA ASN A 32 -7.69 -5.95 14.32
C ASN A 32 -7.33 -6.38 12.89
N GLU A 33 -6.05 -6.69 12.64
CA GLU A 33 -5.61 -7.22 11.34
C GLU A 33 -6.40 -8.46 10.93
N ALA A 34 -6.79 -9.29 11.91
CA ALA A 34 -7.65 -10.44 11.70
C ALA A 34 -9.08 -10.04 11.27
N GLU A 35 -9.63 -8.93 11.79
CA GLU A 35 -10.95 -8.45 11.35
C GLU A 35 -10.91 -7.86 9.93
N ALA A 36 -9.79 -7.29 9.53
CA ALA A 36 -9.61 -6.78 8.17
C ALA A 36 -9.47 -7.94 7.16
N VAL A 37 -8.75 -9.02 7.53
CA VAL A 37 -8.63 -10.26 6.74
C VAL A 37 -9.92 -11.06 6.81
N ALA A 38 -10.56 -11.19 7.97
CA ALA A 38 -11.84 -11.87 8.13
C ALA A 38 -12.99 -11.14 7.41
N ALA A 39 -12.97 -9.81 7.32
CA ALA A 39 -13.93 -9.06 6.50
C ALA A 39 -13.79 -9.33 5.00
N LEU A 40 -12.62 -9.80 4.54
CA LEU A 40 -12.38 -10.29 3.18
C LEU A 40 -12.75 -11.78 3.03
N ASP A 41 -12.59 -12.59 4.09
CA ASP A 41 -12.85 -14.04 4.08
C ASP A 41 -14.27 -14.44 4.55
N GLU A 42 -15.00 -13.60 5.29
CA GLU A 42 -16.37 -13.89 5.75
C GLU A 42 -17.44 -13.86 4.64
N SER A 43 -17.05 -13.92 3.37
CA SER A 43 -18.00 -14.16 2.28
C SER A 43 -18.46 -15.61 2.17
N GLU A 44 -17.81 -16.55 2.86
CA GLU A 44 -18.19 -17.97 2.85
C GLU A 44 -18.22 -18.53 4.28
N GLU A 45 -19.42 -18.86 4.80
CA GLU A 45 -19.57 -19.92 5.80
C GLU A 45 -19.24 -21.26 5.11
N GLU A 46 -17.96 -21.54 4.94
CA GLU A 46 -17.56 -22.93 4.67
C GLU A 46 -17.52 -23.70 5.99
N PRO A 47 -18.00 -24.97 5.98
CA PRO A 47 -17.91 -25.84 7.15
C PRO A 47 -16.44 -25.97 7.51
N VAL A 48 -16.14 -26.03 8.82
CA VAL A 48 -14.81 -26.19 9.42
C VAL A 48 -13.97 -27.12 8.56
N LYS A 49 -13.08 -26.55 7.74
CA LYS A 49 -12.17 -27.34 6.89
C LYS A 49 -11.24 -28.12 7.81
N LYS A 50 -11.42 -29.44 7.87
CA LYS A 50 -10.41 -30.35 8.39
C LYS A 50 -9.08 -29.96 7.77
N ARG A 51 -8.04 -29.74 8.60
CA ARG A 51 -6.67 -29.38 8.15
C ARG A 51 -6.32 -30.19 6.91
N GLY A 52 -6.28 -29.55 5.76
CA GLY A 52 -5.94 -30.16 4.50
C GLY A 52 -4.57 -30.84 4.61
N LYS A 53 -4.42 -32.03 4.04
CA LYS A 53 -3.13 -32.70 3.91
C LYS A 53 -2.16 -31.73 3.25
N LYS A 54 -0.98 -31.52 3.89
CA LYS A 54 0.10 -30.67 3.32
C LYS A 54 0.33 -31.10 1.88
N THR A 55 0.17 -30.20 0.93
CA THR A 55 0.43 -30.43 -0.49
C THR A 55 1.90 -30.83 -0.65
N LYS A 56 2.15 -32.06 -1.11
CA LYS A 56 3.50 -32.51 -1.50
C LYS A 56 4.00 -31.56 -2.60
N GLY A 57 5.21 -30.99 -2.44
CA GLY A 57 5.82 -30.12 -3.46
C GLY A 57 5.80 -28.61 -3.12
N LYS A 58 5.08 -28.14 -2.07
CA LYS A 58 5.08 -26.72 -1.70
C LYS A 58 6.48 -26.15 -1.47
N ARG A 59 7.37 -26.87 -0.76
CA ARG A 59 8.77 -26.43 -0.53
C ARG A 59 9.55 -26.22 -1.81
N ILE A 60 9.35 -27.06 -2.82
CA ILE A 60 10.04 -26.97 -4.11
C ILE A 60 9.52 -25.74 -4.88
N ALA A 61 8.21 -25.49 -4.83
CA ALA A 61 7.61 -24.30 -5.45
C ALA A 61 8.11 -23.02 -4.79
N ASP A 62 8.21 -23.00 -3.46
CA ASP A 62 8.62 -21.82 -2.68
C ASP A 62 10.08 -21.40 -2.94
N ILE A 63 10.97 -22.32 -3.36
CA ILE A 63 12.40 -22.05 -3.62
C ILE A 63 12.75 -21.92 -5.10
N ARG A 64 11.81 -22.17 -6.02
CA ARG A 64 12.07 -22.28 -7.47
C ARG A 64 12.79 -21.05 -8.06
N ASN A 65 12.47 -19.87 -7.57
CA ASN A 65 12.97 -18.60 -8.11
C ASN A 65 14.17 -18.04 -7.35
N LEU A 66 14.71 -18.79 -6.39
CA LEU A 66 15.91 -18.35 -5.66
C LEU A 66 17.18 -18.84 -6.35
N PRO A 67 18.25 -18.03 -6.37
CA PRO A 67 19.54 -18.49 -6.86
C PRO A 67 20.05 -19.65 -6.00
N VAL A 68 20.53 -20.69 -6.67
CA VAL A 68 21.07 -21.88 -6.02
C VAL A 68 22.59 -21.74 -5.96
N ILE A 69 23.15 -21.87 -4.76
CA ILE A 69 24.60 -21.92 -4.53
C ILE A 69 24.93 -23.38 -4.18
N PRO A 70 25.62 -24.13 -5.05
CA PRO A 70 26.01 -25.50 -4.74
C PRO A 70 27.06 -25.49 -3.63
N VAL A 71 26.91 -26.39 -2.68
CA VAL A 71 27.87 -26.65 -1.60
C VAL A 71 28.12 -28.16 -1.63
N GLU A 72 29.33 -28.53 -2.01
CA GLU A 72 29.71 -29.93 -2.07
C GLU A 72 30.27 -30.40 -0.73
N HIS A 73 29.84 -31.59 -0.31
CA HIS A 73 30.35 -32.29 0.85
C HIS A 73 30.81 -33.66 0.35
N LYS A 74 32.09 -33.79 0.11
CA LYS A 74 32.70 -35.04 -0.38
C LYS A 74 33.80 -35.49 0.58
N MET A 75 33.95 -36.78 0.75
CA MET A 75 35.07 -37.37 1.46
C MET A 75 36.31 -37.21 0.60
N THR A 76 37.43 -36.96 1.24
CA THR A 76 38.74 -36.99 0.55
C THR A 76 39.12 -38.43 0.20
N GLU A 77 40.05 -38.58 -0.74
CA GLU A 77 40.54 -39.91 -1.18
C GLU A 77 41.13 -40.68 -0.01
N ASP A 78 41.91 -40.01 0.86
CA ASP A 78 42.46 -40.61 2.06
C ASP A 78 41.40 -41.14 3.04
N GLU A 79 40.30 -40.38 3.24
CA GLU A 79 39.17 -40.82 4.08
C GLU A 79 38.46 -42.02 3.46
N LEU A 80 38.29 -42.06 2.15
CA LEU A 80 37.68 -43.19 1.44
C LEU A 80 38.51 -44.45 1.51
N ILE A 81 39.85 -44.32 1.33
CA ILE A 81 40.81 -45.44 1.45
C ILE A 81 40.85 -45.96 2.90
N ALA A 82 40.80 -45.06 3.88
CA ALA A 82 40.80 -45.43 5.28
C ALA A 82 39.53 -46.23 5.69
N GLU A 83 38.35 -45.86 5.12
CA GLU A 83 37.08 -46.49 5.44
C GLU A 83 36.85 -47.81 4.64
N PHE A 84 37.17 -47.81 3.34
CA PHE A 84 36.79 -48.85 2.40
C PHE A 84 37.96 -49.64 1.81
N GLY A 85 39.21 -49.18 2.00
CA GLY A 85 40.41 -49.77 1.39
C GLY A 85 40.69 -49.23 -0.02
N GLU A 86 41.88 -49.49 -0.56
CA GLU A 86 42.24 -49.17 -1.94
C GLU A 86 41.27 -49.86 -2.91
N ASP A 87 40.61 -49.10 -3.82
CA ASP A 87 39.63 -49.59 -4.79
C ASP A 87 38.38 -50.25 -4.21
N GLY A 88 38.12 -50.08 -2.91
CA GLY A 88 36.98 -50.71 -2.21
C GLY A 88 35.64 -49.93 -2.28
N TRP A 89 35.53 -48.84 -3.04
CA TRP A 89 34.35 -47.98 -3.08
C TRP A 89 33.99 -47.52 -4.49
N TYR A 90 32.73 -47.10 -4.63
CA TYR A 90 32.23 -46.32 -5.77
C TYR A 90 31.20 -45.29 -5.28
N GLN A 91 31.18 -44.14 -5.92
CA GLN A 91 30.28 -43.06 -5.56
C GLN A 91 28.88 -43.34 -6.11
N LEU A 92 27.84 -43.25 -5.26
CA LEU A 92 26.42 -43.21 -5.62
C LEU A 92 26.01 -41.78 -6.01
N GLU A 93 24.77 -41.63 -6.47
CA GLU A 93 24.18 -40.31 -6.68
C GLU A 93 24.13 -39.53 -5.36
N ASP A 94 24.46 -38.24 -5.44
CA ASP A 94 24.50 -37.33 -4.28
C ASP A 94 23.10 -37.17 -3.67
N GLU A 95 23.00 -37.23 -2.37
CA GLU A 95 21.77 -36.85 -1.65
C GLU A 95 21.70 -35.32 -1.60
N VAL A 96 20.66 -34.75 -2.26
CA VAL A 96 20.50 -33.28 -2.34
C VAL A 96 19.45 -32.81 -1.34
N TYR A 97 19.84 -31.86 -0.49
CA TYR A 97 18.92 -31.14 0.36
C TYR A 97 19.15 -29.62 0.30
N ASN A 98 18.09 -28.81 0.47
CA ASN A 98 18.17 -27.37 0.36
C ASN A 98 18.01 -26.68 1.72
N ARG A 99 18.78 -25.60 1.94
CA ARG A 99 18.68 -24.68 3.08
C ARG A 99 18.68 -23.25 2.60
N TYR A 100 17.94 -22.38 3.29
CA TYR A 100 18.06 -20.94 3.05
C TYR A 100 19.38 -20.43 3.61
N ARG A 101 20.13 -19.67 2.78
CA ARG A 101 21.28 -18.89 3.22
C ARG A 101 20.88 -17.43 3.27
N PHE A 102 21.04 -16.80 4.43
CA PHE A 102 20.82 -15.37 4.63
C PHE A 102 22.15 -14.64 4.63
N THR A 103 22.24 -13.54 3.84
CA THR A 103 23.39 -12.62 3.87
C THR A 103 22.89 -11.31 4.47
N PRO A 104 23.46 -10.83 5.58
CA PRO A 104 23.12 -9.53 6.16
C PRO A 104 23.36 -8.39 5.17
N MET A 105 22.70 -7.25 5.41
CA MET A 105 22.92 -6.03 4.65
C MET A 105 24.42 -5.66 4.69
N LYS A 106 24.97 -5.23 3.55
CA LYS A 106 26.34 -4.82 3.39
C LYS A 106 26.40 -3.41 2.80
N VAL A 107 27.26 -2.56 3.35
CA VAL A 107 27.56 -1.23 2.81
C VAL A 107 29.04 -1.22 2.41
N GLU A 108 29.31 -0.75 1.21
CA GLU A 108 30.65 -0.68 0.63
C GLU A 108 30.90 0.75 0.12
N ILE A 109 32.17 1.12 -0.03
CA ILE A 109 32.58 2.38 -0.64
C ILE A 109 32.98 2.09 -2.10
N GLU A 110 32.34 2.79 -3.03
CA GLU A 110 32.78 2.84 -4.43
C GLU A 110 33.75 4.00 -4.58
N GLU A 111 35.00 3.70 -4.84
CA GLU A 111 36.08 4.68 -5.09
C GLU A 111 36.24 4.93 -6.60
N HIS A 112 35.65 6.04 -7.07
CA HIS A 112 35.68 6.37 -8.51
C HIS A 112 36.94 7.12 -8.89
N HIS A 113 37.81 6.50 -9.71
CA HIS A 113 39.00 7.10 -10.29
C HIS A 113 38.69 7.70 -11.68
N VAL A 114 38.51 9.02 -11.76
CA VAL A 114 38.18 9.70 -13.02
C VAL A 114 39.41 10.29 -13.66
N GLY A 115 39.77 9.77 -14.85
CA GLY A 115 40.91 10.24 -15.62
C GLY A 115 40.74 11.70 -16.05
N VAL A 116 41.75 12.54 -15.78
CA VAL A 116 41.80 13.95 -16.23
C VAL A 116 42.93 14.10 -17.23
N TYR A 117 42.60 14.52 -18.42
CA TYR A 117 43.53 14.67 -19.53
C TYR A 117 43.72 16.13 -19.89
N LYS A 118 44.93 16.52 -20.21
CA LYS A 118 45.29 17.87 -20.67
C LYS A 118 45.86 17.79 -22.07
N SER A 119 45.37 18.66 -22.98
CA SER A 119 45.97 18.81 -24.33
C SER A 119 47.37 19.35 -24.23
N LYS A 120 48.28 18.81 -25.10
CA LYS A 120 49.64 19.29 -25.24
C LYS A 120 49.74 20.54 -26.14
N LYS A 121 48.68 20.86 -26.90
CA LYS A 121 48.66 21.91 -27.90
C LYS A 121 48.07 23.24 -27.36
N ASP A 122 47.11 23.12 -26.47
CA ASP A 122 46.41 24.22 -25.83
C ASP A 122 46.17 23.86 -24.34
N ASN A 123 45.58 24.76 -23.59
CA ASN A 123 45.30 24.52 -22.16
C ASN A 123 43.93 23.82 -21.94
N HIS A 124 43.42 23.10 -22.93
CA HIS A 124 42.18 22.35 -22.82
C HIS A 124 42.35 21.13 -21.93
N PHE A 125 41.40 20.96 -20.98
CA PHE A 125 41.29 19.81 -20.10
C PHE A 125 39.99 19.05 -20.39
N LYS A 126 40.09 17.71 -20.44
CA LYS A 126 38.92 16.84 -20.53
C LYS A 126 38.96 15.82 -19.39
N ARG A 127 37.83 15.61 -18.75
CA ARG A 127 37.63 14.52 -17.80
C ARG A 127 36.98 13.34 -18.53
N ALA A 128 37.27 12.14 -18.10
CA ALA A 128 36.54 10.95 -18.54
C ALA A 128 35.08 11.06 -18.08
N ASP A 129 34.18 10.48 -18.85
CA ASP A 129 32.78 10.42 -18.47
C ASP A 129 32.63 9.57 -17.21
N HIS A 130 31.83 10.03 -16.27
CA HIS A 130 31.53 9.36 -15.02
C HIS A 130 30.08 9.64 -14.60
N PRO A 131 29.43 8.78 -13.82
CA PRO A 131 28.09 9.01 -13.32
C PRO A 131 28.00 10.34 -12.54
N ALA A 132 26.94 11.09 -12.74
CA ALA A 132 26.70 12.31 -11.97
C ALA A 132 26.43 11.95 -10.50
N TYR A 133 26.90 12.80 -9.59
CA TYR A 133 26.56 12.69 -8.18
C TYR A 133 25.05 12.88 -8.01
N LEU A 134 24.40 11.99 -7.27
CA LEU A 134 22.98 12.15 -6.90
C LEU A 134 22.77 13.48 -6.14
N LEU A 135 23.63 13.77 -5.17
CA LEU A 135 23.73 15.05 -4.48
C LEU A 135 25.20 15.50 -4.39
N ARG A 136 25.48 16.74 -4.76
CA ARG A 136 26.84 17.30 -4.67
C ARG A 136 27.33 17.28 -3.21
N ASN A 137 28.60 16.98 -3.03
CA ASN A 137 29.26 16.92 -1.71
C ASN A 137 28.58 15.93 -0.73
N SER A 138 28.01 14.87 -1.23
CA SER A 138 27.39 13.82 -0.43
C SER A 138 27.91 12.45 -0.85
N LEU A 139 28.01 11.51 0.10
CA LEU A 139 28.35 10.12 -0.16
C LEU A 139 27.14 9.26 -0.53
N VAL A 140 25.95 9.87 -0.62
CA VAL A 140 24.72 9.12 -0.95
C VAL A 140 24.73 8.68 -2.40
N SER A 141 24.56 7.39 -2.62
CA SER A 141 24.31 6.78 -3.92
C SER A 141 22.82 6.49 -4.13
N ALA A 142 22.42 6.22 -5.36
CA ALA A 142 21.07 5.78 -5.68
C ALA A 142 20.70 4.49 -4.92
N SER A 143 21.61 3.52 -4.85
CA SER A 143 21.43 2.24 -4.16
C SER A 143 21.26 2.42 -2.64
N LEU A 144 22.09 3.27 -2.00
CA LEU A 144 21.98 3.55 -0.57
C LEU A 144 20.63 4.21 -0.25
N LEU A 145 20.25 5.23 -1.01
CA LEU A 145 19.00 5.95 -0.78
C LEU A 145 17.76 5.08 -1.04
N ALA A 146 17.80 4.25 -2.09
CA ALA A 146 16.78 3.24 -2.35
C ALA A 146 16.64 2.26 -1.18
N GLY A 147 17.77 1.84 -0.59
CA GLY A 147 17.79 0.99 0.62
C GLY A 147 17.14 1.65 1.83
N ILE A 148 17.48 2.91 2.09
CA ILE A 148 16.89 3.72 3.18
C ILE A 148 15.38 3.86 2.97
N TRP A 149 14.94 4.16 1.75
CA TRP A 149 13.52 4.31 1.41
C TRP A 149 12.75 2.98 1.50
N ASN A 150 13.33 1.90 0.98
CA ASN A 150 12.73 0.57 1.11
C ASN A 150 12.57 0.16 2.58
N ALA A 151 13.57 0.40 3.41
CA ALA A 151 13.47 0.14 4.84
C ALA A 151 12.38 1.00 5.51
N LYS A 152 12.30 2.31 5.20
CA LYS A 152 11.35 3.22 5.85
C LYS A 152 9.92 3.08 5.33
N TYR A 153 9.72 3.09 4.00
CA TYR A 153 8.40 3.22 3.39
C TYR A 153 7.75 1.87 3.04
N ILE A 154 8.56 0.81 2.84
CA ILE A 154 8.04 -0.53 2.59
C ILE A 154 8.02 -1.36 3.87
N ASN A 155 9.13 -1.37 4.62
CA ASN A 155 9.28 -2.19 5.82
C ASN A 155 8.93 -1.44 7.12
N ALA A 156 8.49 -0.17 7.02
CA ALA A 156 8.09 0.69 8.14
C ALA A 156 9.18 0.84 9.24
N VAL A 157 10.47 0.78 8.88
CA VAL A 157 11.60 0.94 9.80
C VAL A 157 11.96 2.43 9.94
N PRO A 158 11.80 3.06 11.12
CA PRO A 158 12.15 4.46 11.33
C PRO A 158 13.64 4.75 11.08
N LEU A 159 13.96 5.97 10.63
CA LEU A 159 15.36 6.37 10.37
C LEU A 159 16.26 6.17 11.61
N TYR A 160 15.76 6.40 12.81
CA TYR A 160 16.51 6.15 14.05
C TYR A 160 16.97 4.68 14.18
N ARG A 161 16.11 3.71 13.83
CA ARG A 161 16.51 2.29 13.86
C ARG A 161 17.51 1.94 12.75
N GLN A 162 17.40 2.59 11.61
CA GLN A 162 18.36 2.44 10.51
C GLN A 162 19.73 3.04 10.89
N GLU A 163 19.75 4.22 11.53
CA GLU A 163 20.97 4.83 12.09
C GLU A 163 21.69 3.87 13.04
N GLN A 164 20.95 3.25 13.97
CA GLN A 164 21.52 2.27 14.88
C GLN A 164 22.06 1.03 14.16
N GLU A 165 21.42 0.60 13.07
CA GLU A 165 21.89 -0.54 12.26
C GLU A 165 23.19 -0.19 11.54
N PHE A 166 23.27 0.99 10.91
CA PHE A 166 24.51 1.47 10.28
C PHE A 166 25.64 1.57 11.30
N GLN A 167 25.39 2.09 12.50
CA GLN A 167 26.40 2.16 13.57
C GLN A 167 26.92 0.77 13.98
N ARG A 168 26.04 -0.24 14.11
CA ARG A 168 26.46 -1.63 14.39
C ARG A 168 27.34 -2.22 13.29
N MET A 169 27.18 -1.75 12.07
CA MET A 169 28.03 -2.15 10.91
C MET A 169 29.31 -1.32 10.81
N GLY A 170 29.55 -0.37 11.70
CA GLY A 170 30.70 0.52 11.64
C GLY A 170 30.56 1.68 10.64
N VAL A 171 29.36 1.92 10.12
CA VAL A 171 29.06 2.99 9.16
C VAL A 171 28.41 4.17 9.91
N ASN A 172 28.98 5.36 9.76
CA ASN A 172 28.48 6.57 10.41
C ASN A 172 27.57 7.37 9.47
N ILE A 173 26.28 7.01 9.44
CA ILE A 173 25.24 7.74 8.71
C ILE A 173 24.16 8.09 9.75
N ASP A 174 23.95 9.37 10.00
CA ASP A 174 22.94 9.82 10.93
C ASP A 174 21.55 9.98 10.29
N ARG A 175 20.53 10.01 11.16
CA ARG A 175 19.14 10.16 10.71
C ARG A 175 18.86 11.52 10.07
N ALA A 176 19.62 12.58 10.42
CA ALA A 176 19.46 13.90 9.85
C ALA A 176 19.92 13.92 8.38
N ASP A 177 21.06 13.26 8.10
CA ASP A 177 21.54 13.08 6.73
C ASP A 177 20.55 12.25 5.89
N MET A 178 20.08 11.11 6.41
CA MET A 178 19.07 10.29 5.74
C MET A 178 17.79 11.08 5.44
N ALA A 179 17.32 11.90 6.37
CA ALA A 179 16.15 12.76 6.19
C ALA A 179 16.41 13.85 5.14
N ARG A 180 17.55 14.50 5.20
CA ARG A 180 17.95 15.54 4.24
C ARG A 180 18.06 14.99 2.81
N TRP A 181 18.73 13.86 2.63
CA TRP A 181 18.82 13.20 1.32
C TRP A 181 17.46 12.80 0.78
N THR A 182 16.60 12.27 1.67
CA THR A 182 15.22 11.90 1.32
C THR A 182 14.43 13.11 0.81
N ILE A 183 14.43 14.22 1.54
CA ILE A 183 13.69 15.44 1.17
C ILE A 183 14.22 16.00 -0.15
N LEU A 184 15.54 16.20 -0.25
CA LEU A 184 16.16 16.81 -1.43
C LEU A 184 15.95 15.96 -2.70
N CYS A 185 16.07 14.64 -2.61
CA CYS A 185 15.90 13.78 -3.79
C CYS A 185 14.43 13.60 -4.16
N ALA A 186 13.51 13.58 -3.19
CA ALA A 186 12.09 13.57 -3.46
C ALA A 186 11.66 14.86 -4.18
N GLU A 187 12.04 16.01 -3.65
CA GLU A 187 11.72 17.33 -4.22
C GLU A 187 12.37 17.52 -5.60
N ARG A 188 13.66 17.20 -5.73
CA ARG A 188 14.42 17.50 -6.95
C ARG A 188 14.13 16.55 -8.10
N TYR A 189 13.94 15.27 -7.82
CA TYR A 189 13.86 14.23 -8.85
C TYR A 189 12.48 13.59 -8.92
N LEU A 190 11.98 13.07 -7.79
CA LEU A 190 10.75 12.27 -7.82
C LEU A 190 9.48 13.11 -7.97
N SER A 191 9.49 14.40 -7.62
CA SER A 191 8.34 15.28 -7.85
C SER A 191 7.96 15.35 -9.32
N ILE A 192 8.95 15.39 -10.23
CA ILE A 192 8.71 15.41 -11.68
C ILE A 192 7.94 14.16 -12.12
N PHE A 193 8.35 13.01 -11.64
CA PHE A 193 7.68 11.75 -11.96
C PHE A 193 6.33 11.61 -11.24
N TYR A 194 6.20 12.15 -10.03
CA TYR A 194 4.92 12.21 -9.31
C TYR A 194 3.90 13.05 -10.07
N ASP A 195 4.27 14.24 -10.54
CA ASP A 195 3.40 15.13 -11.31
C ASP A 195 2.98 14.45 -12.63
N TYR A 196 3.90 13.76 -13.28
CA TYR A 196 3.60 12.97 -14.47
C TYR A 196 2.60 11.83 -14.19
N LEU A 197 2.75 11.10 -13.09
CA LEU A 197 1.79 10.09 -12.66
C LEU A 197 0.43 10.71 -12.31
N HIS A 198 0.41 11.94 -11.79
CA HIS A 198 -0.83 12.67 -11.49
C HIS A 198 -1.59 13.02 -12.77
N GLU A 199 -0.90 13.47 -13.81
CA GLU A 199 -1.51 13.68 -15.14
C GLU A 199 -2.06 12.38 -15.71
N LYS A 200 -1.30 11.29 -15.62
CA LYS A 200 -1.74 9.95 -16.06
C LYS A 200 -2.95 9.43 -15.27
N LEU A 201 -3.08 9.80 -14.00
CA LEU A 201 -4.23 9.42 -13.18
C LEU A 201 -5.55 9.98 -13.77
N TYR A 202 -5.52 11.14 -14.40
CA TYR A 202 -6.70 11.76 -15.03
C TYR A 202 -7.19 11.06 -16.30
N GLU A 203 -6.39 10.17 -16.88
CA GLU A 203 -6.80 9.35 -18.04
C GLU A 203 -7.81 8.25 -17.63
N TYR A 204 -7.97 7.98 -16.35
CA TYR A 204 -8.88 6.95 -15.84
C TYR A 204 -10.26 7.55 -15.56
N HIS A 205 -11.30 6.76 -15.85
CA HIS A 205 -12.68 7.14 -15.62
C HIS A 205 -13.13 6.99 -14.16
N VAL A 206 -12.52 6.08 -13.40
CA VAL A 206 -12.90 5.79 -12.01
C VAL A 206 -11.70 5.91 -11.10
N LEU A 207 -11.81 6.75 -10.07
CA LEU A 207 -10.84 6.89 -8.99
C LEU A 207 -11.46 6.50 -7.66
N GLN A 208 -10.59 6.14 -6.72
CA GLN A 208 -10.94 5.90 -5.32
C GLN A 208 -10.08 6.78 -4.43
N ALA A 209 -10.68 7.43 -3.43
CA ALA A 209 -9.99 8.36 -2.55
C ALA A 209 -10.29 8.10 -1.08
N ASP A 210 -9.30 8.33 -0.22
CA ASP A 210 -9.40 8.23 1.24
C ASP A 210 -8.38 9.17 1.88
N GLU A 211 -8.51 9.47 3.19
CA GLU A 211 -7.54 10.27 3.90
C GLU A 211 -7.34 9.81 5.35
N THR A 212 -6.16 10.08 5.91
CA THR A 212 -5.84 9.76 7.31
C THR A 212 -5.14 10.92 7.99
N PRO A 213 -5.42 11.20 9.28
CA PRO A 213 -4.69 12.23 10.01
C PRO A 213 -3.22 11.86 10.22
N VAL A 214 -2.35 12.86 10.20
CA VAL A 214 -0.93 12.77 10.50
C VAL A 214 -0.51 13.92 11.42
N LEU A 215 0.50 13.70 12.25
CA LEU A 215 1.09 14.76 13.07
C LEU A 215 2.36 15.26 12.40
N VAL A 216 2.48 16.59 12.24
CA VAL A 216 3.69 17.27 11.79
C VAL A 216 4.10 18.25 12.88
N SER A 217 5.36 18.15 13.39
CA SER A 217 5.76 18.83 14.61
C SER A 217 6.23 20.27 14.43
N LYS A 218 6.92 20.56 13.33
CA LYS A 218 7.46 21.92 13.05
C LYS A 218 6.56 22.66 12.06
N GLU A 219 5.37 23.00 12.52
CA GLU A 219 4.48 23.92 11.85
C GLU A 219 4.09 25.04 12.82
N ASP A 220 3.98 26.27 12.32
CA ASP A 220 3.63 27.49 13.11
C ASP A 220 2.18 27.52 13.63
N ARG A 221 1.48 26.39 13.62
CA ARG A 221 0.12 26.24 14.11
C ARG A 221 0.07 25.80 15.55
N THR A 222 -1.07 26.06 16.18
CA THR A 222 -1.37 25.63 17.55
C THR A 222 -1.07 24.13 17.72
N THR A 223 -0.34 23.80 18.79
CA THR A 223 0.00 22.42 19.14
C THR A 223 -1.22 21.50 19.11
N GLY A 224 -1.16 20.42 18.33
CA GLY A 224 -2.24 19.43 18.21
C GLY A 224 -3.14 19.59 16.99
N THR A 225 -2.87 20.53 16.07
CA THR A 225 -3.60 20.61 14.79
C THR A 225 -3.36 19.35 13.95
N LYS A 226 -4.44 18.73 13.51
CA LYS A 226 -4.37 17.53 12.64
C LYS A 226 -4.08 17.95 11.21
N HIS A 227 -3.04 17.36 10.64
CA HIS A 227 -2.73 17.36 9.22
C HIS A 227 -3.27 16.09 8.60
N TYR A 228 -3.28 15.99 7.28
CA TYR A 228 -3.85 14.83 6.59
C TYR A 228 -2.94 14.34 5.49
N MET A 229 -2.88 13.03 5.36
CA MET A 229 -2.37 12.34 4.20
C MET A 229 -3.57 11.84 3.41
N TRP A 230 -3.75 12.33 2.21
CA TRP A 230 -4.77 11.91 1.26
C TRP A 230 -4.19 10.82 0.36
N VAL A 231 -5.03 9.93 -0.12
CA VAL A 231 -4.68 8.94 -1.13
C VAL A 231 -5.71 8.97 -2.24
N TYR A 232 -5.22 8.95 -3.47
CA TYR A 232 -6.01 8.84 -4.68
C TYR A 232 -5.45 7.69 -5.49
N ARG A 233 -6.30 6.86 -6.05
CA ARG A 233 -5.84 5.74 -6.84
C ARG A 233 -6.81 5.43 -7.97
N THR A 234 -6.32 4.73 -9.00
CA THR A 234 -7.16 4.14 -10.03
C THR A 234 -8.16 3.16 -9.43
N GLY A 235 -9.35 3.09 -10.00
CA GLY A 235 -10.41 2.19 -9.55
C GLY A 235 -9.94 0.73 -9.52
N MET A 236 -10.44 -0.05 -8.57
CA MET A 236 -10.03 -1.44 -8.39
C MET A 236 -10.37 -2.36 -9.57
N MET A 237 -11.23 -1.93 -10.49
CA MET A 237 -11.57 -2.69 -11.69
C MET A 237 -10.49 -2.62 -12.78
N TYR A 238 -9.56 -1.67 -12.67
CA TYR A 238 -8.38 -1.64 -13.53
C TYR A 238 -7.32 -2.56 -12.93
N LEU A 239 -7.10 -3.72 -13.56
CA LEU A 239 -6.15 -4.73 -13.08
C LEU A 239 -4.70 -4.40 -13.46
N ASP A 240 -4.55 -3.64 -14.56
CA ASP A 240 -3.25 -3.23 -15.10
C ASP A 240 -3.03 -1.73 -14.95
N LYS A 241 -1.78 -1.30 -14.99
CA LYS A 241 -1.38 0.12 -14.99
C LYS A 241 -1.96 0.91 -13.83
N GLN A 242 -1.98 0.33 -12.65
CA GLN A 242 -2.53 0.97 -11.46
C GLN A 242 -1.63 2.12 -10.99
N ILE A 243 -2.27 3.22 -10.59
CA ILE A 243 -1.61 4.38 -10.00
C ILE A 243 -2.16 4.59 -8.59
N VAL A 244 -1.28 4.84 -7.64
CA VAL A 244 -1.61 5.19 -6.24
C VAL A 244 -0.81 6.42 -5.88
N LEU A 245 -1.49 7.53 -5.62
CA LEU A 245 -0.85 8.79 -5.25
C LEU A 245 -1.26 9.21 -3.84
N TYR A 246 -0.29 9.64 -3.06
CA TYR A 246 -0.51 10.27 -1.76
C TYR A 246 -0.24 11.77 -1.88
N GLU A 247 -1.00 12.54 -1.14
CA GLU A 247 -0.85 13.99 -1.07
C GLU A 247 -0.89 14.43 0.40
N TYR A 248 0.13 15.14 0.85
CA TYR A 248 0.10 15.76 2.17
C TYR A 248 -0.64 17.08 2.10
N GLN A 249 -1.54 17.30 3.08
CA GLN A 249 -2.23 18.58 3.21
C GLN A 249 -2.36 18.99 4.69
N PRO A 250 -2.22 20.29 4.99
CA PRO A 250 -2.23 20.79 6.35
C PRO A 250 -3.62 20.75 7.01
N THR A 251 -4.68 20.57 6.24
CA THR A 251 -6.06 20.52 6.74
C THR A 251 -6.90 19.48 6.01
N ARG A 252 -8.13 19.25 6.50
CA ARG A 252 -9.15 18.43 5.82
C ARG A 252 -10.14 19.33 5.06
N ASN A 253 -9.66 20.38 4.40
CA ASN A 253 -10.49 21.34 3.69
C ASN A 253 -10.83 20.88 2.27
N ALA A 254 -12.01 21.27 1.77
CA ALA A 254 -12.49 20.95 0.42
C ALA A 254 -11.56 21.46 -0.70
N ASN A 255 -10.79 22.51 -0.44
CA ASN A 255 -9.88 23.06 -1.45
C ASN A 255 -8.79 22.06 -1.88
N HIS A 256 -8.38 21.14 -0.99
CA HIS A 256 -7.33 20.18 -1.31
C HIS A 256 -7.80 19.14 -2.35
N PRO A 257 -8.85 18.36 -2.11
CA PRO A 257 -9.33 17.43 -3.14
C PRO A 257 -9.91 18.17 -4.36
N ARG A 258 -10.43 19.40 -4.22
CA ARG A 258 -10.83 20.22 -5.37
C ARG A 258 -9.65 20.54 -6.28
N SER A 259 -8.50 20.91 -5.70
CA SER A 259 -7.27 21.18 -6.45
C SER A 259 -6.70 19.92 -7.08
N PHE A 260 -6.63 18.83 -6.30
CA PHE A 260 -6.09 17.56 -6.77
C PHE A 260 -6.92 16.96 -7.91
N LEU A 261 -8.26 17.05 -7.85
CA LEU A 261 -9.16 16.50 -8.87
C LEU A 261 -9.57 17.53 -9.94
N LYS A 262 -8.87 18.66 -10.05
CA LYS A 262 -9.29 19.78 -10.92
C LYS A 262 -9.52 19.35 -12.38
N GLU A 263 -8.59 18.60 -12.94
CA GLU A 263 -8.67 18.15 -14.34
C GLU A 263 -9.30 16.75 -14.49
N PHE A 264 -9.56 16.05 -13.40
CA PHE A 264 -10.19 14.72 -13.43
C PHE A 264 -11.66 14.82 -13.86
N ARG A 265 -12.07 13.88 -14.70
CA ARG A 265 -13.45 13.73 -15.20
C ARG A 265 -13.89 12.28 -15.04
N GLY A 266 -15.00 12.05 -14.36
CA GLY A 266 -15.50 10.70 -14.15
C GLY A 266 -16.07 10.48 -12.76
N VAL A 267 -15.84 9.31 -12.18
CA VAL A 267 -16.41 8.90 -10.88
C VAL A 267 -15.33 8.76 -9.82
N CYS A 268 -15.49 9.46 -8.70
CA CYS A 268 -14.64 9.31 -7.51
C CYS A 268 -15.42 8.59 -6.40
N ILE A 269 -14.88 7.44 -5.94
CA ILE A 269 -15.49 6.66 -4.85
C ILE A 269 -14.87 7.08 -3.54
N THR A 270 -15.70 7.38 -2.54
CA THR A 270 -15.27 7.88 -1.22
C THR A 270 -16.07 7.26 -0.07
N ASP A 271 -15.65 7.53 1.15
CA ASP A 271 -16.30 7.07 2.38
C ASP A 271 -17.62 7.81 2.75
N GLY A 272 -18.03 8.78 1.94
CA GLY A 272 -19.19 9.65 2.22
C GLY A 272 -18.81 10.93 2.96
N TYR A 273 -17.55 11.32 2.92
CA TYR A 273 -17.11 12.62 3.45
C TYR A 273 -17.73 13.76 2.64
N GLN A 274 -18.44 14.69 3.33
CA GLN A 274 -19.24 15.75 2.71
C GLN A 274 -18.50 16.63 1.73
N VAL A 275 -17.20 16.78 1.90
CA VAL A 275 -16.32 17.58 1.03
C VAL A 275 -16.38 17.13 -0.44
N TYR A 276 -16.35 15.83 -0.67
CA TYR A 276 -16.45 15.28 -2.04
C TYR A 276 -17.82 15.53 -2.66
N HIS A 277 -18.88 15.45 -1.86
CA HIS A 277 -20.24 15.78 -2.32
C HIS A 277 -20.32 17.24 -2.77
N THR A 278 -19.76 18.17 -1.98
CA THR A 278 -19.72 19.59 -2.30
C THR A 278 -19.00 19.84 -3.63
N ILE A 279 -17.83 19.21 -3.82
CA ILE A 279 -17.05 19.36 -5.07
C ILE A 279 -17.82 18.80 -6.27
N ALA A 280 -18.50 17.67 -6.11
CA ALA A 280 -19.31 17.08 -7.19
C ALA A 280 -20.55 17.91 -7.53
N GLU A 281 -21.11 18.67 -6.57
CA GLU A 281 -22.21 19.60 -6.82
C GLU A 281 -21.77 20.87 -7.57
N GLU A 282 -20.49 21.22 -7.52
CA GLU A 282 -19.89 22.34 -8.24
C GLU A 282 -19.56 22.01 -9.71
N ARG A 283 -19.60 20.72 -10.11
CA ARG A 283 -19.11 20.23 -11.39
C ARG A 283 -20.01 19.14 -11.98
N GLU A 284 -20.38 19.28 -13.25
CA GLU A 284 -21.18 18.27 -13.98
C GLU A 284 -20.34 17.05 -14.44
N ASP A 285 -19.04 17.23 -14.62
CA ASP A 285 -18.10 16.21 -15.12
C ASP A 285 -17.50 15.33 -14.03
N LEU A 286 -17.84 15.56 -12.74
CA LEU A 286 -17.41 14.77 -11.60
C LEU A 286 -18.61 14.18 -10.86
N LYS A 287 -18.70 12.85 -10.81
CA LYS A 287 -19.66 12.13 -9.95
C LYS A 287 -18.95 11.56 -8.72
N VAL A 288 -19.66 11.51 -7.59
CA VAL A 288 -19.18 10.81 -6.40
C VAL A 288 -20.00 9.55 -6.17
N ALA A 289 -19.33 8.44 -5.97
CA ALA A 289 -19.92 7.17 -5.54
C ALA A 289 -19.64 6.91 -4.06
N GLY A 290 -20.67 6.39 -3.37
CA GLY A 290 -20.57 6.05 -1.93
C GLY A 290 -20.07 4.62 -1.70
N CYS A 291 -19.61 4.35 -0.50
CA CYS A 291 -19.01 3.09 -0.08
C CYS A 291 -20.02 2.24 0.73
N TRP A 292 -20.42 1.08 0.21
CA TRP A 292 -21.31 0.13 0.91
C TRP A 292 -20.62 -0.52 2.13
N ALA A 293 -19.29 -0.60 2.15
CA ALA A 293 -18.57 -1.12 3.32
C ALA A 293 -18.79 -0.25 4.56
N HIS A 294 -18.92 1.07 4.41
CA HIS A 294 -19.24 1.99 5.50
C HIS A 294 -20.69 1.80 6.03
N VAL A 295 -21.64 1.54 5.16
CA VAL A 295 -23.01 1.16 5.58
C VAL A 295 -22.98 -0.14 6.38
N ARG A 296 -22.29 -1.17 5.85
CA ARG A 296 -22.13 -2.47 6.50
C ARG A 296 -21.49 -2.32 7.88
N ARG A 297 -20.41 -1.56 8.00
CA ARG A 297 -19.68 -1.33 9.27
C ARG A 297 -20.58 -0.77 10.36
N ARG A 298 -21.44 0.21 10.03
CA ARG A 298 -22.39 0.79 11.01
C ARG A 298 -23.38 -0.23 11.56
N PHE A 299 -23.91 -1.09 10.72
CA PHE A 299 -24.82 -2.15 11.17
C PHE A 299 -24.08 -3.27 11.93
N ASP A 300 -22.85 -3.60 11.55
CA ASP A 300 -22.02 -4.55 12.29
C ASP A 300 -21.73 -4.06 13.71
N GLU A 301 -21.37 -2.79 13.87
CA GLU A 301 -21.21 -2.15 15.18
C GLU A 301 -22.52 -2.12 15.99
N ALA A 302 -23.66 -1.96 15.32
CA ALA A 302 -24.97 -2.03 15.96
C ALA A 302 -25.28 -3.45 16.47
N VAL A 303 -24.99 -4.48 15.68
CA VAL A 303 -25.17 -5.88 16.10
C VAL A 303 -24.22 -6.24 17.23
N LYS A 304 -22.93 -5.87 17.15
CA LYS A 304 -21.93 -6.13 18.20
C LYS A 304 -22.28 -5.47 19.55
N ALA A 305 -23.03 -4.37 19.52
CA ALA A 305 -23.49 -3.70 20.74
C ALA A 305 -24.69 -4.40 21.44
N LEU A 306 -25.30 -5.39 20.81
CA LEU A 306 -26.44 -6.13 21.36
C LEU A 306 -25.99 -7.40 22.09
N PRO A 307 -26.76 -7.86 23.13
CA PRO A 307 -26.54 -9.17 23.74
C PRO A 307 -26.61 -10.29 22.67
N LYS A 308 -25.70 -11.27 22.77
CA LYS A 308 -25.58 -12.39 21.79
C LYS A 308 -26.94 -13.06 21.43
N ALA A 309 -27.82 -13.26 22.42
CA ALA A 309 -29.12 -13.88 22.23
C ALA A 309 -30.08 -13.07 21.31
N SER A 310 -29.97 -11.74 21.29
CA SER A 310 -30.85 -10.86 20.50
C SER A 310 -30.26 -10.41 19.18
N GLN A 311 -28.97 -10.67 18.92
CA GLN A 311 -28.29 -10.21 17.71
C GLN A 311 -29.02 -10.65 16.43
N LYS A 312 -29.28 -11.97 16.28
CA LYS A 312 -29.87 -12.55 15.07
C LYS A 312 -31.31 -12.09 14.78
N MET A 313 -32.00 -11.57 15.78
CA MET A 313 -33.38 -11.08 15.65
C MET A 313 -33.45 -9.56 15.45
N SER A 314 -32.31 -8.87 15.48
CA SER A 314 -32.26 -7.42 15.36
C SER A 314 -32.42 -6.94 13.91
N LEU A 315 -32.99 -5.74 13.75
CA LEU A 315 -33.08 -5.08 12.44
C LEU A 315 -31.69 -4.78 11.87
N ALA A 316 -30.68 -4.54 12.71
CA ALA A 316 -29.31 -4.36 12.28
C ALA A 316 -28.75 -5.65 11.61
N TYR A 317 -29.03 -6.81 12.18
CA TYR A 317 -28.61 -8.10 11.57
C TYR A 317 -29.35 -8.37 10.24
N LEU A 318 -30.64 -8.04 10.16
CA LEU A 318 -31.41 -8.15 8.91
C LEU A 318 -30.85 -7.21 7.83
N ALA A 319 -30.44 -5.98 8.19
CA ALA A 319 -29.75 -5.08 7.29
C ALA A 319 -28.46 -5.69 6.75
N LEU A 320 -27.61 -6.27 7.62
CA LEU A 320 -26.39 -6.95 7.20
C LEU A 320 -26.66 -8.09 6.21
N LYS A 321 -27.71 -8.89 6.42
CA LYS A 321 -28.10 -9.97 5.50
C LYS A 321 -28.52 -9.44 4.13
N GLN A 322 -29.24 -8.33 4.05
CA GLN A 322 -29.61 -7.71 2.78
C GLN A 322 -28.37 -7.13 2.07
N ILE A 323 -27.51 -6.43 2.80
CA ILE A 323 -26.24 -5.91 2.25
C ILE A 323 -25.37 -7.07 1.75
N GLN A 324 -25.25 -8.15 2.52
CA GLN A 324 -24.53 -9.35 2.11
C GLN A 324 -25.09 -9.97 0.81
N ALA A 325 -26.41 -9.94 0.62
CA ALA A 325 -27.01 -10.41 -0.62
C ALA A 325 -26.61 -9.53 -1.82
N ILE A 326 -26.57 -8.19 -1.66
CA ILE A 326 -26.09 -7.26 -2.68
C ILE A 326 -24.64 -7.59 -3.06
N TYR A 327 -23.73 -7.70 -2.09
CA TYR A 327 -22.34 -8.07 -2.34
C TYR A 327 -22.20 -9.41 -3.03
N ARG A 328 -22.95 -10.41 -2.59
CA ARG A 328 -22.89 -11.76 -3.18
C ARG A 328 -23.29 -11.77 -4.65
N GLU A 329 -24.34 -11.04 -5.02
CA GLU A 329 -24.77 -10.97 -6.41
C GLU A 329 -23.80 -10.15 -7.27
N ASP A 330 -23.29 -9.03 -6.77
CA ASP A 330 -22.28 -8.23 -7.50
C ASP A 330 -20.95 -8.97 -7.68
N ASN A 331 -20.52 -9.73 -6.66
CA ASN A 331 -19.30 -10.53 -6.75
C ASN A 331 -19.31 -11.59 -7.86
N LYS A 332 -20.47 -12.09 -8.27
CA LYS A 332 -20.60 -13.01 -9.40
C LYS A 332 -20.27 -12.35 -10.74
N LEU A 333 -20.28 -11.02 -10.79
CA LEU A 333 -20.11 -10.23 -11.98
C LEU A 333 -18.68 -9.71 -12.18
N LYS A 334 -17.75 -10.01 -11.26
CA LYS A 334 -16.39 -9.44 -11.26
C LYS A 334 -15.60 -9.69 -12.53
N GLU A 335 -15.75 -10.89 -13.10
CA GLU A 335 -15.02 -11.32 -14.30
C GLU A 335 -15.63 -10.80 -15.61
N LEU A 336 -16.81 -10.17 -15.54
CA LEU A 336 -17.49 -9.64 -16.72
C LEU A 336 -16.88 -8.29 -17.14
N GLY A 337 -16.92 -7.98 -18.43
CA GLY A 337 -16.62 -6.64 -18.92
C GLY A 337 -17.60 -5.59 -18.39
N SER A 338 -17.23 -4.32 -18.47
CA SER A 338 -17.99 -3.19 -17.88
C SER A 338 -19.45 -3.16 -18.35
N GLU A 339 -19.71 -3.25 -19.67
CA GLU A 339 -21.07 -3.20 -20.22
C GLU A 339 -21.92 -4.40 -19.79
N GLU A 340 -21.37 -5.62 -19.81
CA GLU A 340 -22.07 -6.81 -19.36
C GLU A 340 -22.35 -6.74 -17.86
N ARG A 341 -21.38 -6.32 -17.07
CA ARG A 341 -21.52 -6.11 -15.63
C ARG A 341 -22.65 -5.14 -15.34
N LEU A 342 -22.70 -4.01 -16.05
CA LEU A 342 -23.78 -3.03 -15.90
C LEU A 342 -25.16 -3.64 -16.22
N LYS A 343 -25.31 -4.37 -17.33
CA LYS A 343 -26.57 -5.07 -17.68
C LYS A 343 -27.01 -6.02 -16.59
N HIS A 344 -26.11 -6.85 -16.11
CA HIS A 344 -26.42 -7.80 -15.04
C HIS A 344 -26.74 -7.11 -13.70
N ARG A 345 -26.04 -6.03 -13.36
CA ARG A 345 -26.37 -5.19 -12.19
C ARG A 345 -27.80 -4.67 -12.24
N GLN A 346 -28.26 -4.19 -13.40
CA GLN A 346 -29.64 -3.73 -13.57
C GLN A 346 -30.67 -4.85 -13.36
N LEU A 347 -30.35 -6.10 -13.78
CA LEU A 347 -31.27 -7.23 -13.70
C LEU A 347 -31.29 -7.89 -12.32
N THR A 348 -30.15 -8.05 -11.68
CA THR A 348 -30.03 -8.91 -10.47
C THR A 348 -29.69 -8.13 -9.21
N VAL A 349 -28.87 -7.08 -9.29
CA VAL A 349 -28.38 -6.33 -8.12
C VAL A 349 -29.32 -5.15 -7.78
N LYS A 350 -29.76 -4.40 -8.79
CA LYS A 350 -30.65 -3.25 -8.59
C LYS A 350 -31.92 -3.59 -7.84
N PRO A 351 -32.65 -4.70 -8.12
CA PRO A 351 -33.84 -5.06 -7.33
C PRO A 351 -33.53 -5.28 -5.84
N LEU A 352 -32.35 -5.83 -5.51
CA LEU A 352 -31.92 -6.02 -4.11
C LEU A 352 -31.64 -4.67 -3.44
N VAL A 353 -30.99 -3.76 -4.16
CA VAL A 353 -30.74 -2.38 -3.67
C VAL A 353 -32.04 -1.62 -3.45
N ASP A 354 -33.00 -1.72 -4.39
CA ASP A 354 -34.31 -1.09 -4.30
C ASP A 354 -35.10 -1.64 -3.09
N ALA A 355 -35.08 -2.96 -2.91
CA ALA A 355 -35.73 -3.61 -1.76
C ALA A 355 -35.10 -3.19 -0.43
N TYR A 356 -33.75 -3.12 -0.37
CA TYR A 356 -33.05 -2.65 0.82
C TYR A 356 -33.44 -1.23 1.22
N PHE A 357 -33.46 -0.27 0.29
CA PHE A 357 -33.80 1.11 0.60
C PHE A 357 -35.28 1.29 0.96
N ALA A 358 -36.17 0.58 0.28
CA ALA A 358 -37.62 0.58 0.65
C ALA A 358 -37.79 0.03 2.07
N TRP A 359 -37.15 -1.08 2.40
CA TRP A 359 -37.20 -1.68 3.73
C TRP A 359 -36.55 -0.79 4.79
N ALA A 360 -35.40 -0.15 4.49
CA ALA A 360 -34.71 0.75 5.41
C ALA A 360 -35.56 1.98 5.76
N LYS A 361 -36.27 2.58 4.78
CA LYS A 361 -37.19 3.69 4.99
C LYS A 361 -38.34 3.31 5.95
N GLN A 362 -38.94 2.14 5.78
CA GLN A 362 -40.01 1.65 6.64
C GLN A 362 -39.53 1.38 8.07
N ASN A 363 -38.37 0.79 8.23
CA ASN A 363 -37.87 0.34 9.53
C ASN A 363 -37.17 1.45 10.34
N LEU A 364 -36.75 2.55 9.72
CA LEU A 364 -36.17 3.68 10.46
C LEU A 364 -37.11 4.22 11.52
N LEU A 365 -38.44 4.21 11.27
CA LEU A 365 -39.48 4.68 12.21
C LEU A 365 -39.69 3.70 13.38
N SER A 366 -39.25 2.45 13.25
CA SER A 366 -39.44 1.38 14.23
C SER A 366 -38.25 1.22 15.20
N VAL A 367 -37.18 1.97 15.00
CA VAL A 367 -35.96 1.90 15.84
C VAL A 367 -35.86 3.09 16.78
N MET A 368 -35.30 2.87 17.96
CA MET A 368 -35.06 3.95 18.92
C MET A 368 -34.19 5.05 18.29
N PRO A 369 -34.61 6.32 18.32
CA PRO A 369 -33.81 7.44 17.84
C PRO A 369 -32.44 7.48 18.51
N LYS A 370 -31.41 7.86 17.74
CA LYS A 370 -30.00 7.91 18.18
C LYS A 370 -29.38 6.56 18.56
N SER A 371 -30.07 5.42 18.42
CA SER A 371 -29.46 4.11 18.56
C SER A 371 -28.46 3.84 17.42
N LYS A 372 -27.49 2.92 17.64
CA LYS A 372 -26.54 2.52 16.58
C LYS A 372 -27.28 2.00 15.33
N THR A 373 -28.39 1.28 15.49
CA THR A 373 -29.22 0.82 14.37
C THR A 373 -29.87 1.99 13.62
N ALA A 374 -30.44 2.98 14.34
CA ALA A 374 -30.97 4.18 13.72
C ALA A 374 -29.89 4.97 12.96
N ASN A 375 -28.67 5.07 13.52
CA ASN A 375 -27.55 5.71 12.85
C ASN A 375 -27.15 4.98 11.55
N GLY A 376 -27.20 3.64 11.54
CA GLY A 376 -26.97 2.85 10.32
C GLY A 376 -28.01 3.14 9.24
N PHE A 377 -29.30 3.16 9.59
CA PHE A 377 -30.37 3.52 8.65
C PHE A 377 -30.27 4.95 8.16
N THR A 378 -30.10 5.92 9.07
CA THR A 378 -29.97 7.33 8.70
C THR A 378 -28.80 7.56 7.75
N TYR A 379 -27.63 6.97 8.05
CA TYR A 379 -26.47 7.07 7.18
C TYR A 379 -26.75 6.49 5.79
N SER A 380 -27.27 5.27 5.71
CA SER A 380 -27.54 4.65 4.41
C SER A 380 -28.56 5.41 3.58
N LEU A 381 -29.63 5.96 4.20
CA LEU A 381 -30.63 6.74 3.51
C LEU A 381 -30.11 8.11 3.06
N ASN A 382 -29.30 8.78 3.87
CA ASN A 382 -28.65 10.04 3.49
C ASN A 382 -27.64 9.85 2.35
N GLN A 383 -27.05 8.67 2.26
CA GLN A 383 -26.07 8.32 1.21
C GLN A 383 -26.71 7.61 0.02
N GLU A 384 -28.02 7.38 -0.01
CA GLU A 384 -28.71 6.59 -1.05
C GLU A 384 -28.33 7.02 -2.47
N LYS A 385 -28.30 8.33 -2.76
CA LYS A 385 -27.93 8.89 -4.07
C LYS A 385 -26.55 8.40 -4.52
N TYR A 386 -25.57 8.45 -3.62
CA TYR A 386 -24.18 8.10 -3.90
C TYR A 386 -23.97 6.58 -3.92
N LEU A 387 -24.65 5.85 -3.03
CA LEU A 387 -24.59 4.39 -2.97
C LEU A 387 -25.22 3.69 -4.18
N ARG A 388 -26.00 4.41 -4.98
CA ARG A 388 -26.61 3.88 -6.22
C ARG A 388 -25.75 4.09 -7.46
N VAL A 389 -24.73 4.94 -7.43
CA VAL A 389 -23.92 5.30 -8.61
C VAL A 389 -23.28 4.07 -9.27
N PHE A 390 -22.85 3.06 -8.52
CA PHE A 390 -22.30 1.82 -9.09
C PHE A 390 -23.31 1.05 -9.99
N LEU A 391 -24.59 1.31 -9.87
CA LEU A 391 -25.64 0.76 -10.74
C LEU A 391 -25.72 1.49 -12.09
N GLU A 392 -25.10 2.65 -12.22
CA GLU A 392 -25.10 3.46 -13.43
C GLU A 392 -23.86 3.19 -14.31
N ASP A 393 -22.84 2.56 -13.72
CA ASP A 393 -21.54 2.35 -14.36
C ASP A 393 -20.93 1.01 -13.94
N GLY A 394 -20.54 0.20 -14.93
CA GLY A 394 -19.97 -1.12 -14.70
C GLY A 394 -18.58 -1.10 -14.06
N ASP A 395 -17.81 -0.02 -14.22
CA ASP A 395 -16.45 0.11 -13.69
C ASP A 395 -16.41 0.67 -12.27
N VAL A 396 -17.53 1.18 -11.76
CA VAL A 396 -17.63 1.67 -10.38
C VAL A 396 -17.84 0.49 -9.42
N PRO A 397 -16.92 0.21 -8.48
CA PRO A 397 -17.08 -0.84 -7.48
C PRO A 397 -18.11 -0.46 -6.41
N LEU A 398 -18.59 -1.48 -5.66
CA LEU A 398 -19.53 -1.30 -4.55
C LEU A 398 -18.92 -0.50 -3.39
N ASP A 399 -17.61 -0.59 -3.19
CA ASP A 399 -16.95 -0.05 -2.02
C ASP A 399 -15.61 0.60 -2.30
N ASN A 400 -15.09 1.27 -1.29
CA ASN A 400 -13.83 1.99 -1.32
C ASN A 400 -12.66 1.21 -0.68
N ASN A 401 -12.80 -0.10 -0.50
CA ASN A 401 -11.80 -0.92 0.20
C ASN A 401 -10.41 -0.81 -0.40
N ALA A 402 -10.29 -0.59 -1.71
CA ALA A 402 -9.00 -0.47 -2.36
C ALA A 402 -8.24 0.80 -1.93
N ALA A 403 -8.92 1.95 -1.75
CA ALA A 403 -8.28 3.14 -1.19
C ALA A 403 -7.96 2.97 0.30
N GLU A 404 -8.87 2.33 1.07
CA GLU A 404 -8.59 1.98 2.47
C GLU A 404 -7.37 1.06 2.61
N GLN A 405 -7.19 0.11 1.70
CA GLN A 405 -5.99 -0.75 1.65
C GLN A 405 -4.75 0.04 1.24
N ALA A 406 -4.87 0.92 0.26
CA ALA A 406 -3.76 1.74 -0.21
C ALA A 406 -3.23 2.69 0.87
N ILE A 407 -4.07 3.22 1.78
CA ILE A 407 -3.62 4.11 2.85
C ILE A 407 -2.98 3.38 4.05
N ARG A 408 -3.20 2.05 4.18
CA ARG A 408 -2.67 1.25 5.32
C ARG A 408 -1.16 1.27 5.47
N PRO A 409 -0.33 1.14 4.42
CA PRO A 409 1.12 1.19 4.56
C PRO A 409 1.59 2.46 5.26
N PHE A 410 1.02 3.59 4.92
CA PHE A 410 1.27 4.85 5.62
C PHE A 410 0.82 4.79 7.09
N CYS A 411 -0.35 4.26 7.38
CA CYS A 411 -0.87 4.11 8.74
C CYS A 411 0.00 3.20 9.60
N VAL A 412 0.53 2.10 9.04
CA VAL A 412 1.47 1.19 9.71
C VAL A 412 2.79 1.90 9.99
N GLY A 413 3.36 2.57 8.99
CA GLY A 413 4.58 3.36 9.15
C GLY A 413 4.41 4.43 10.24
N LYS A 414 3.30 5.18 10.22
CA LYS A 414 2.97 6.19 11.21
C LYS A 414 2.97 5.65 12.65
N LYS A 415 2.51 4.43 12.88
CA LYS A 415 2.58 3.80 14.22
C LYS A 415 4.02 3.60 14.71
N ASN A 416 4.98 3.43 13.81
CA ASN A 416 6.38 3.22 14.16
C ASN A 416 7.16 4.52 14.35
N TRP A 417 6.91 5.56 13.56
CA TRP A 417 7.61 6.85 13.66
C TRP A 417 6.78 7.96 14.32
N VAL A 418 5.48 7.73 14.60
CA VAL A 418 4.52 8.58 15.36
C VAL A 418 4.21 9.91 14.69
N MET A 419 5.22 10.73 14.37
CA MET A 419 5.09 12.05 13.77
C MET A 419 6.13 12.26 12.68
N ILE A 420 5.86 13.24 11.80
CA ILE A 420 6.81 13.78 10.84
C ILE A 420 7.33 15.12 11.38
N ASP A 421 8.62 15.38 11.24
CA ASP A 421 9.25 16.55 11.86
C ASP A 421 8.92 17.85 11.10
N THR A 422 8.85 17.81 9.77
CA THR A 422 8.68 18.99 8.92
C THR A 422 7.64 18.80 7.81
N ILE A 423 7.10 19.89 7.27
CA ILE A 423 6.21 19.89 6.11
C ILE A 423 6.91 19.25 4.90
N ALA A 424 8.14 19.70 4.58
CA ALA A 424 8.92 19.13 3.49
C ALA A 424 9.15 17.60 3.64
N GLY A 425 9.30 17.11 4.89
CA GLY A 425 9.37 15.68 5.19
C GLY A 425 8.04 14.95 4.95
N ALA A 426 6.90 15.63 5.14
CA ALA A 426 5.59 15.08 4.88
C ALA A 426 5.29 15.01 3.36
N GLU A 427 5.64 16.07 2.63
CA GLU A 427 5.55 16.13 1.17
C GLU A 427 6.45 15.07 0.51
N ALA A 428 7.72 14.98 0.93
CA ALA A 428 8.64 13.94 0.46
C ALA A 428 8.09 12.53 0.77
N SER A 429 7.48 12.33 1.94
CA SER A 429 6.87 11.05 2.29
C SER A 429 5.68 10.72 1.39
N ALA A 430 4.84 11.70 1.05
CA ALA A 430 3.73 11.52 0.11
C ALA A 430 4.23 11.05 -1.26
N ILE A 431 5.23 11.72 -1.82
CA ILE A 431 5.83 11.36 -3.11
C ILE A 431 6.41 9.95 -3.08
N ILE A 432 7.20 9.60 -2.06
CA ILE A 432 7.86 8.29 -1.99
C ILE A 432 6.84 7.15 -1.76
N TYR A 433 5.82 7.34 -0.89
CA TYR A 433 4.74 6.38 -0.75
C TYR A 433 3.97 6.19 -2.05
N SER A 434 3.74 7.26 -2.82
CA SER A 434 3.08 7.18 -4.12
C SER A 434 3.82 6.24 -5.07
N ILE A 435 5.11 6.45 -5.22
CA ILE A 435 5.95 5.62 -6.08
C ILE A 435 6.04 4.18 -5.55
N ALA A 436 6.18 4.00 -4.23
CA ALA A 436 6.24 2.70 -3.58
C ALA A 436 4.98 1.86 -3.83
N GLU A 437 3.81 2.46 -3.58
CA GLU A 437 2.54 1.74 -3.70
C GLU A 437 2.14 1.55 -5.18
N THR A 438 2.45 2.51 -6.05
CA THR A 438 2.30 2.35 -7.50
C THR A 438 3.18 1.21 -8.02
N ALA A 439 4.45 1.13 -7.60
CA ALA A 439 5.33 0.02 -7.95
C ALA A 439 4.77 -1.34 -7.50
N LYS A 440 4.32 -1.43 -6.25
CA LYS A 440 3.73 -2.65 -5.69
C LYS A 440 2.45 -3.08 -6.42
N ALA A 441 1.59 -2.11 -6.74
CA ALA A 441 0.35 -2.37 -7.48
C ALA A 441 0.59 -2.93 -8.89
N ASN A 442 1.77 -2.65 -9.48
CA ASN A 442 2.19 -3.15 -10.79
C ASN A 442 3.24 -4.28 -10.70
N ASN A 443 3.30 -5.01 -9.59
CA ASN A 443 4.19 -6.16 -9.39
C ASN A 443 5.69 -5.86 -9.56
N LEU A 444 6.12 -4.64 -9.27
CA LEU A 444 7.53 -4.30 -9.25
C LEU A 444 8.15 -4.57 -7.87
N LYS A 445 9.48 -4.66 -7.85
CA LYS A 445 10.31 -4.67 -6.63
C LYS A 445 10.62 -3.21 -6.26
N PRO A 446 10.08 -2.66 -5.15
CA PRO A 446 10.22 -1.23 -4.87
C PRO A 446 11.67 -0.76 -4.72
N TYR A 447 12.56 -1.56 -4.12
CA TYR A 447 13.98 -1.22 -4.00
C TYR A 447 14.62 -1.00 -5.37
N ASP A 448 14.50 -1.98 -6.27
CA ASP A 448 15.12 -1.93 -7.60
C ASP A 448 14.50 -0.80 -8.45
N TYR A 449 13.23 -0.52 -8.25
CA TYR A 449 12.55 0.56 -8.94
C TYR A 449 12.97 1.93 -8.42
N PHE A 450 13.12 2.12 -7.10
CA PHE A 450 13.68 3.36 -6.53
C PHE A 450 15.10 3.62 -7.02
N GLU A 451 15.96 2.59 -6.98
CA GLU A 451 17.32 2.70 -7.49
C GLU A 451 17.36 3.11 -8.97
N TYR A 452 16.50 2.50 -9.78
CA TYR A 452 16.35 2.82 -11.19
C TYR A 452 15.94 4.28 -11.41
N LEU A 453 14.87 4.75 -10.74
CA LEU A 453 14.41 6.14 -10.85
C LEU A 453 15.48 7.15 -10.41
N LEU A 454 16.17 6.87 -9.30
CA LEU A 454 17.26 7.72 -8.80
C LEU A 454 18.50 7.73 -9.71
N THR A 455 18.62 6.75 -10.58
CA THR A 455 19.71 6.67 -11.57
C THR A 455 19.34 7.33 -12.89
N GLU A 456 18.07 7.18 -13.33
CA GLU A 456 17.64 7.67 -14.64
C GLU A 456 17.21 9.14 -14.61
N ILE A 457 16.31 9.54 -13.68
CA ILE A 457 15.79 10.90 -13.64
C ILE A 457 16.90 11.96 -13.63
N PRO A 458 18.00 11.83 -12.86
CA PRO A 458 19.08 12.82 -12.86
C PRO A 458 19.73 13.07 -14.23
N LYS A 459 19.65 12.12 -15.17
CA LYS A 459 20.21 12.26 -16.53
C LYS A 459 19.38 13.19 -17.41
N HIS A 460 18.10 13.38 -17.05
CA HIS A 460 17.10 14.13 -17.80
C HIS A 460 16.81 15.52 -17.22
N MET A 461 17.60 15.96 -16.21
CA MET A 461 17.36 17.25 -15.53
C MET A 461 17.59 18.50 -16.41
N GLU A 462 18.21 18.32 -17.57
CA GLU A 462 18.42 19.40 -18.56
C GLU A 462 17.47 19.26 -19.77
N ASP A 463 16.59 18.27 -19.77
CA ASP A 463 15.62 18.06 -20.83
C ASP A 463 14.54 19.17 -20.78
N HIS A 464 13.98 19.51 -21.95
CA HIS A 464 12.99 20.58 -22.06
C HIS A 464 11.57 20.15 -21.69
N ASP A 465 11.32 18.84 -21.63
CA ASP A 465 10.02 18.26 -21.35
C ASP A 465 10.13 17.01 -20.44
N THR A 466 8.99 16.49 -20.05
CA THR A 466 8.87 15.30 -19.16
C THR A 466 8.57 14.01 -19.92
N SER A 467 8.75 13.98 -21.24
CA SER A 467 8.41 12.81 -22.09
C SER A 467 9.20 11.54 -21.70
N PHE A 468 10.42 11.70 -21.18
CA PHE A 468 11.22 10.60 -20.64
C PHE A 468 10.50 9.83 -19.50
N CYS A 469 9.56 10.46 -18.79
CA CYS A 469 8.79 9.82 -17.73
C CYS A 469 7.92 8.67 -18.24
N GLU A 470 7.51 8.67 -19.53
CA GLU A 470 6.78 7.53 -20.13
C GLU A 470 7.60 6.25 -20.07
N ASP A 471 8.92 6.35 -20.25
CA ASP A 471 9.84 5.21 -20.20
C ASP A 471 10.05 4.68 -18.79
N LEU A 472 9.79 5.51 -17.79
CA LEU A 472 9.93 5.16 -16.37
C LEU A 472 8.66 4.58 -15.74
N LEU A 473 7.52 4.60 -16.45
CA LEU A 473 6.24 4.08 -15.93
C LEU A 473 6.36 2.61 -15.52
N PRO A 474 5.69 2.17 -14.45
CA PRO A 474 5.79 0.80 -13.93
C PRO A 474 5.45 -0.30 -14.93
N TRP A 475 4.73 0.03 -15.98
CA TRP A 475 4.32 -0.87 -17.07
C TRP A 475 5.11 -0.66 -18.37
N SER A 476 6.11 0.20 -18.36
CA SER A 476 6.95 0.46 -19.52
C SER A 476 7.80 -0.79 -19.88
N ASP A 477 7.88 -1.08 -21.17
CA ASP A 477 8.74 -2.17 -21.67
C ASP A 477 10.24 -1.85 -21.53
N LYS A 478 10.58 -0.57 -21.29
CA LYS A 478 11.97 -0.11 -21.09
C LYS A 478 12.49 -0.34 -19.67
N LEU A 479 11.60 -0.72 -18.73
CA LEU A 479 12.05 -1.01 -17.36
C LEU A 479 12.99 -2.21 -17.33
N PRO A 480 14.12 -2.10 -16.59
CA PRO A 480 15.01 -3.22 -16.35
C PRO A 480 14.28 -4.43 -15.75
N GLU A 481 14.63 -5.62 -16.21
CA GLU A 481 14.01 -6.87 -15.73
C GLU A 481 14.17 -7.05 -14.22
N LYS A 482 15.30 -6.57 -13.65
CA LYS A 482 15.52 -6.59 -12.19
C LYS A 482 14.41 -5.90 -11.38
N CYS A 483 13.71 -4.90 -11.95
CA CYS A 483 12.61 -4.19 -11.30
C CYS A 483 11.33 -5.05 -11.21
N ARG A 484 11.17 -6.06 -12.04
CA ARG A 484 9.99 -6.94 -12.10
C ARG A 484 10.09 -8.07 -11.07
N LYS A 485 8.94 -8.50 -10.53
CA LYS A 485 8.86 -9.67 -9.62
C LYS A 485 8.86 -10.99 -10.37
#